data_3e5892c4277d6425e845cfef80059c69
#
_entry.id   3e5892c4277d6425e845cfef80059c69
#
_cell.length_a   1.000
_cell.length_b   1.000
_cell.length_c   1.000
_cell.angle_alpha   90.00
_cell.angle_beta   90.00
_cell.angle_gamma   90.00
#
_symmetry.space_group_name_H-M   'P 1'
#
loop_
_entity.id
_entity.type
_entity.pdbx_description
1 polymer ?
#
loop_
_entity_poly.entity_id
_entity_poly.type
_entity_poly.pdbx_seq_one_letter_code
_entity_poly.pdbx_strand_id
1 'polypeptide(L)'
;NVADYYIKGTEVVGEWHDMHCRIEGDAVNTLQAIFLKMWNKVSKQDIHGEQYYHGGNKAEYIKGLKEDSCKSAYHKTVGIINREPRTSNAIIRQFYLSAINRAKDSIKIINPYFTLNHQLKKALKKAVRRGVKVEIMLSTKSDIPLTPDCGFYNAHKLMKAGCNIWMYT
;
A
#
# COMPACT_ATOMS: atom_id res chain seq x y z
N ASN A 1 11.37 -1.43 9.73
CA ASN A 1 11.44 -2.34 10.88
C ASN A 1 12.90 -2.42 11.36
N VAL A 2 13.11 -2.37 12.68
CA VAL A 2 14.45 -2.35 13.28
C VAL A 2 14.47 -3.38 14.41
N ALA A 3 14.66 -4.63 14.04
CA ALA A 3 14.85 -5.72 15.00
C ALA A 3 15.60 -6.87 14.33
N ASP A 4 16.38 -7.61 15.10
CA ASP A 4 17.22 -8.70 14.62
C ASP A 4 16.47 -9.78 13.85
N TYR A 5 15.24 -10.07 14.26
CA TYR A 5 14.42 -11.09 13.61
C TYR A 5 13.99 -10.73 12.18
N TYR A 6 14.02 -9.45 11.80
CA TYR A 6 13.80 -9.05 10.40
C TYR A 6 15.03 -9.36 9.51
N ILE A 7 16.19 -9.61 10.13
CA ILE A 7 17.43 -9.95 9.42
C ILE A 7 17.67 -11.47 9.51
N LYS A 8 17.49 -12.04 10.70
CA LYS A 8 17.82 -13.44 11.00
C LYS A 8 16.64 -14.39 10.80
N GLY A 9 15.45 -13.86 10.66
CA GLY A 9 14.22 -14.66 10.67
C GLY A 9 13.79 -15.09 12.06
N THR A 10 12.77 -15.93 12.12
CA THR A 10 12.27 -16.59 13.32
C THR A 10 12.06 -18.07 13.06
N GLU A 11 12.04 -18.89 14.10
CA GLU A 11 11.76 -20.35 13.97
C GLU A 11 10.39 -20.63 13.31
N VAL A 12 9.42 -19.76 13.55
CA VAL A 12 8.04 -19.92 13.06
C VAL A 12 7.88 -19.51 11.60
N VAL A 13 8.49 -18.40 11.22
CA VAL A 13 8.24 -17.76 9.89
C VAL A 13 9.41 -17.95 8.95
N GLY A 14 10.62 -18.21 9.47
CA GLY A 14 11.85 -18.23 8.69
C GLY A 14 12.36 -16.82 8.41
N GLU A 15 13.08 -16.64 7.31
CA GLU A 15 13.59 -15.35 6.87
C GLU A 15 12.47 -14.45 6.35
N TRP A 16 12.58 -13.15 6.67
CA TRP A 16 11.63 -12.14 6.21
C TRP A 16 12.07 -11.55 4.87
N HIS A 17 11.12 -11.43 3.96
CA HIS A 17 11.31 -10.71 2.71
C HIS A 17 10.49 -9.41 2.76
N ASP A 18 11.13 -8.38 3.29
CA ASP A 18 10.54 -7.04 3.36
C ASP A 18 10.91 -6.20 2.13
N MET A 19 10.05 -5.27 1.81
CA MET A 19 10.31 -4.26 0.80
C MET A 19 10.48 -2.89 1.46
N HIS A 20 11.52 -2.19 1.07
CA HIS A 20 11.76 -0.81 1.48
C HIS A 20 11.60 0.12 0.29
N CYS A 21 11.04 1.30 0.53
CA CYS A 21 11.04 2.37 -0.46
C CYS A 21 11.75 3.61 0.12
N ARG A 22 12.53 4.26 -0.72
CA ARG A 22 13.10 5.58 -0.46
C ARG A 22 12.25 6.60 -1.21
N ILE A 23 11.77 7.61 -0.49
CA ILE A 23 10.96 8.70 -1.06
C ILE A 23 11.74 9.98 -0.88
N GLU A 24 11.90 10.74 -1.96
CA GLU A 24 12.58 12.04 -2.00
C GLU A 24 11.66 13.08 -2.62
N GLY A 25 11.96 14.35 -2.37
CA GLY A 25 11.20 15.48 -2.90
C GLY A 25 9.93 15.78 -2.11
N ASP A 26 8.99 16.43 -2.74
CA ASP A 26 7.84 17.07 -2.07
C ASP A 26 6.87 16.09 -1.39
N ALA A 27 6.82 14.83 -1.83
CA ALA A 27 6.00 13.80 -1.17
C ALA A 27 6.42 13.56 0.30
N VAL A 28 7.67 13.88 0.65
CA VAL A 28 8.17 13.81 2.04
C VAL A 28 7.38 14.77 2.95
N ASN A 29 7.02 15.95 2.45
CA ASN A 29 6.25 16.94 3.22
C ASN A 29 4.85 16.42 3.57
N THR A 30 4.24 15.62 2.71
CA THR A 30 2.96 14.96 3.03
C THR A 30 3.12 13.94 4.15
N LEU A 31 4.19 13.14 4.12
CA LEU A 31 4.51 12.19 5.19
C LEU A 31 4.81 12.92 6.51
N GLN A 32 5.57 14.02 6.45
CA GLN A 32 5.86 14.86 7.61
C GLN A 32 4.58 15.44 8.22
N ALA A 33 3.64 15.92 7.41
CA ALA A 33 2.36 16.43 7.89
C ALA A 33 1.54 15.34 8.61
N ILE A 34 1.53 14.12 8.07
CA ILE A 34 0.86 12.97 8.70
C ILE A 34 1.54 12.63 10.03
N PHE A 35 2.87 12.62 10.06
CA PHE A 35 3.65 12.35 11.29
C PHE A 35 3.37 13.41 12.37
N LEU A 36 3.49 14.69 12.05
CA LEU A 36 3.26 15.78 13.00
C LEU A 36 1.82 15.77 13.55
N LYS A 37 0.84 15.49 12.69
CA LYS A 37 -0.55 15.36 13.14
C LYS A 37 -0.71 14.23 14.15
N MET A 38 -0.07 13.09 13.92
CA MET A 38 -0.12 11.96 14.85
C MET A 38 0.67 12.26 16.13
N TRP A 39 1.85 12.84 15.98
CA TRP A 39 2.69 13.24 17.12
C TRP A 39 1.94 14.18 18.06
N ASN A 40 1.37 15.28 17.55
CA ASN A 40 0.62 16.24 18.33
C ASN A 40 -0.57 15.61 19.06
N LYS A 41 -1.26 14.69 18.38
CA LYS A 41 -2.38 13.98 18.99
C LYS A 41 -1.96 13.09 20.17
N VAL A 42 -0.82 12.40 20.06
CA VAL A 42 -0.36 11.44 21.07
C VAL A 42 0.39 12.15 22.19
N SER A 43 1.31 13.06 21.86
CA SER A 43 2.14 13.79 22.82
C SER A 43 1.39 14.93 23.51
N LYS A 44 0.21 15.34 23.00
CA LYS A 44 -0.54 16.55 23.41
C LYS A 44 0.26 17.84 23.25
N GLN A 45 1.29 17.81 22.39
CA GLN A 45 2.03 19.00 21.97
C GLN A 45 1.34 19.64 20.77
N ASP A 46 1.67 20.90 20.50
CA ASP A 46 1.21 21.62 19.32
C ASP A 46 2.42 22.06 18.48
N ILE A 47 3.09 21.08 17.88
CA ILE A 47 4.25 21.32 17.03
C ILE A 47 3.76 21.62 15.62
N HIS A 48 4.04 22.84 15.15
CA HIS A 48 3.73 23.30 13.79
C HIS A 48 4.76 24.35 13.35
N GLY A 49 4.79 24.62 12.05
CA GLY A 49 5.68 25.62 11.46
C GLY A 49 6.41 25.09 10.22
N GLU A 50 6.80 26.00 9.36
CA GLU A 50 7.44 25.69 8.09
C GLU A 50 8.82 25.03 8.23
N GLN A 51 9.51 25.30 9.33
CA GLN A 51 10.82 24.71 9.64
C GLN A 51 10.81 23.17 9.72
N TYR A 52 9.66 22.56 9.89
CA TYR A 52 9.51 21.11 9.93
C TYR A 52 9.27 20.48 8.56
N TYR A 53 9.20 21.26 7.49
CA TYR A 53 8.97 20.79 6.14
C TYR A 53 10.17 21.03 5.24
N HIS A 54 10.41 20.14 4.31
CA HIS A 54 11.46 20.31 3.31
C HIS A 54 11.11 21.50 2.40
N GLY A 55 12.09 22.40 2.19
CA GLY A 55 11.89 23.61 1.39
C GLY A 55 11.11 24.75 2.07
N GLY A 56 10.74 24.58 3.36
CA GLY A 56 10.14 25.66 4.15
C GLY A 56 8.70 26.06 3.75
N ASN A 57 8.07 25.38 2.80
CA ASN A 57 6.76 25.83 2.33
C ASN A 57 5.80 24.67 1.98
N LYS A 58 4.80 24.47 2.84
CA LYS A 58 3.71 23.50 2.61
C LYS A 58 2.84 23.86 1.38
N ALA A 59 2.73 25.13 1.03
CA ALA A 59 1.85 25.62 -0.05
C ALA A 59 2.47 25.41 -1.45
N GLU A 60 3.78 25.44 -1.59
CA GLU A 60 4.47 25.17 -2.87
C GLU A 60 4.29 23.73 -3.34
N TYR A 61 4.14 22.79 -2.40
CA TYR A 61 3.85 21.39 -2.71
C TYR A 61 2.60 21.21 -3.57
N ILE A 62 1.50 21.87 -3.22
CA ILE A 62 0.23 21.79 -3.96
C ILE A 62 0.32 22.49 -5.32
N LYS A 63 1.12 23.54 -5.42
CA LYS A 63 1.36 24.31 -6.65
C LYS A 63 2.23 23.55 -7.63
N GLY A 64 3.32 22.92 -7.17
CA GLY A 64 4.23 22.12 -7.99
C GLY A 64 3.54 20.90 -8.62
N LEU A 65 2.60 20.25 -7.94
CA LEU A 65 1.82 19.15 -8.50
C LEU A 65 0.97 19.54 -9.73
N LYS A 66 0.59 20.82 -9.86
CA LYS A 66 -0.20 21.30 -11.00
C LYS A 66 0.66 21.73 -12.20
N GLU A 67 1.89 22.14 -11.97
CA GLU A 67 2.75 22.71 -13.00
C GLU A 67 3.74 21.70 -13.60
N ASP A 68 4.17 20.69 -12.84
CA ASP A 68 5.27 19.78 -13.25
C ASP A 68 4.83 18.45 -13.89
N SER A 69 3.54 18.24 -14.13
CA SER A 69 3.03 16.95 -14.60
C SER A 69 3.49 16.54 -16.00
N CYS A 70 4.33 17.34 -16.69
CA CYS A 70 4.62 17.09 -18.10
C CYS A 70 6.09 17.25 -18.57
N LYS A 71 7.07 17.55 -17.71
CA LYS A 71 8.38 18.02 -18.23
C LYS A 71 9.59 17.11 -18.05
N SER A 72 9.51 15.96 -17.39
CA SER A 72 10.68 15.05 -17.34
C SER A 72 10.27 13.58 -17.30
N ALA A 73 10.89 12.78 -18.14
CA ALA A 73 10.74 11.31 -18.20
C ALA A 73 11.18 10.59 -16.90
N TYR A 74 11.76 11.30 -15.95
CA TYR A 74 12.25 10.78 -14.67
C TYR A 74 11.43 11.22 -13.45
N HIS A 75 10.51 12.17 -13.59
CA HIS A 75 9.65 12.59 -12.48
C HIS A 75 8.43 11.67 -12.36
N LYS A 76 8.50 10.75 -11.41
CA LYS A 76 7.35 9.93 -11.04
C LYS A 76 6.56 10.64 -9.96
N THR A 77 5.28 10.86 -10.21
CA THR A 77 4.36 11.40 -9.21
C THR A 77 4.09 10.33 -8.14
N VAL A 78 4.34 10.68 -6.87
CA VAL A 78 4.04 9.83 -5.72
C VAL A 78 2.79 10.37 -5.03
N GLY A 79 1.75 9.57 -4.95
CA GLY A 79 0.53 9.88 -4.19
C GLY A 79 0.55 9.21 -2.82
N ILE A 80 0.37 9.97 -1.75
CA ILE A 80 0.26 9.47 -0.39
C ILE A 80 -1.21 9.37 -0.01
N ILE A 81 -1.66 8.15 0.32
CA ILE A 81 -3.03 7.89 0.78
C ILE A 81 -2.96 7.45 2.24
N ASN A 82 -3.50 8.28 3.12
CA ASN A 82 -3.57 7.99 4.53
C ASN A 82 -5.01 7.79 5.00
N ARG A 83 -5.20 6.89 5.94
CA ARG A 83 -6.47 6.67 6.63
C ARG A 83 -6.32 6.89 8.12
N GLU A 84 -7.11 7.81 8.65
CA GLU A 84 -7.25 7.99 10.08
C GLU A 84 -8.41 7.12 10.62
N PRO A 85 -8.18 6.35 11.69
CA PRO A 85 -9.25 5.62 12.35
C PRO A 85 -10.37 6.57 12.80
N ARG A 86 -11.61 6.18 12.59
CA ARG A 86 -12.85 6.88 12.98
C ARG A 86 -13.23 8.14 12.20
N THR A 87 -12.33 8.75 11.43
CA THR A 87 -12.61 10.04 10.79
C THR A 87 -12.64 9.99 9.27
N SER A 88 -12.02 8.99 8.65
CA SER A 88 -11.93 8.89 7.20
C SER A 88 -12.88 7.86 6.63
N ASN A 89 -13.47 8.18 5.50
CA ASN A 89 -14.15 7.23 4.64
C ASN A 89 -13.20 6.09 4.24
N ALA A 90 -13.72 5.03 3.68
CA ALA A 90 -12.94 3.87 3.25
C ALA A 90 -12.03 4.20 2.02
N ILE A 91 -11.24 5.28 2.12
CA ILE A 91 -10.45 5.86 1.01
C ILE A 91 -9.46 4.86 0.43
N ILE A 92 -8.75 4.09 1.27
CA ILE A 92 -7.81 3.05 0.81
C ILE A 92 -8.54 1.99 0.00
N ARG A 93 -9.71 1.54 0.47
CA ARG A 93 -10.53 0.57 -0.27
C ARG A 93 -11.02 1.14 -1.60
N GLN A 94 -11.45 2.40 -1.61
CA GLN A 94 -11.88 3.08 -2.84
C GLN A 94 -10.74 3.22 -3.84
N PHE A 95 -9.54 3.54 -3.36
CA PHE A 95 -8.34 3.58 -4.19
C PHE A 95 -8.06 2.22 -4.84
N TYR A 96 -8.02 1.12 -4.05
CA TYR A 96 -7.80 -0.21 -4.60
C TYR A 96 -8.89 -0.60 -5.61
N LEU A 97 -10.15 -0.32 -5.32
CA LEU A 97 -11.24 -0.59 -6.26
C LEU A 97 -11.08 0.21 -7.56
N SER A 98 -10.71 1.49 -7.46
CA SER A 98 -10.46 2.33 -8.63
C SER A 98 -9.29 1.80 -9.46
N ALA A 99 -8.15 1.48 -8.82
CA ALA A 99 -6.97 0.94 -9.49
C ALA A 99 -7.28 -0.39 -10.21
N ILE A 100 -7.93 -1.34 -9.53
CA ILE A 100 -8.32 -2.62 -10.12
C ILE A 100 -9.29 -2.44 -11.28
N ASN A 101 -10.27 -1.55 -11.15
CA ASN A 101 -11.26 -1.32 -12.22
C ASN A 101 -10.67 -0.62 -13.44
N ARG A 102 -9.62 0.19 -13.27
CA ARG A 102 -8.94 0.91 -14.36
C ARG A 102 -7.78 0.14 -14.99
N ALA A 103 -7.30 -0.91 -14.36
CA ALA A 103 -6.23 -1.74 -14.91
C ALA A 103 -6.63 -2.30 -16.28
N LYS A 104 -5.70 -2.21 -17.26
CA LYS A 104 -5.90 -2.65 -18.64
C LYS A 104 -5.08 -3.91 -18.97
N ASP A 105 -3.83 -3.97 -18.50
CA ASP A 105 -2.88 -5.01 -18.89
C ASP A 105 -2.65 -6.04 -17.79
N SER A 106 -2.20 -5.60 -16.61
CA SER A 106 -1.88 -6.51 -15.52
C SER A 106 -2.13 -5.92 -14.14
N ILE A 107 -2.38 -6.81 -13.18
CA ILE A 107 -2.44 -6.53 -11.74
C ILE A 107 -1.54 -7.53 -11.04
N LYS A 108 -0.56 -7.05 -10.27
CA LYS A 108 0.33 -7.89 -9.46
C LYS A 108 0.15 -7.52 -7.99
N ILE A 109 -0.12 -8.52 -7.17
CA ILE A 109 -0.35 -8.37 -5.72
C ILE A 109 0.58 -9.31 -4.98
N ILE A 110 1.35 -8.76 -4.04
CA ILE A 110 2.13 -9.52 -3.05
C ILE A 110 1.58 -9.14 -1.68
N ASN A 111 1.01 -10.09 -0.96
CA ASN A 111 0.44 -9.81 0.35
C ASN A 111 0.40 -11.07 1.22
N PRO A 112 1.10 -11.10 2.38
CA PRO A 112 1.07 -12.24 3.30
C PRO A 112 -0.28 -12.37 4.04
N TYR A 113 -1.01 -11.28 4.23
CA TYR A 113 -2.30 -11.22 4.96
C TYR A 113 -3.47 -11.07 3.99
N PHE A 114 -3.63 -12.00 3.09
CA PHE A 114 -4.57 -11.89 1.96
C PHE A 114 -6.04 -12.12 2.37
N THR A 115 -6.56 -11.20 3.17
CA THR A 115 -7.94 -11.21 3.65
C THR A 115 -8.80 -10.23 2.85
N LEU A 116 -9.38 -10.68 1.75
CA LEU A 116 -10.16 -9.83 0.85
C LEU A 116 -11.62 -9.72 1.25
N ASN A 117 -12.15 -8.51 1.21
CA ASN A 117 -13.58 -8.30 1.25
C ASN A 117 -14.28 -8.68 -0.07
N HIS A 118 -15.59 -8.78 -0.04
CA HIS A 118 -16.39 -9.19 -1.20
C HIS A 118 -16.22 -8.25 -2.42
N GLN A 119 -16.10 -6.94 -2.18
CA GLN A 119 -15.99 -5.95 -3.27
C GLN A 119 -14.69 -6.08 -4.04
N LEU A 120 -13.56 -6.23 -3.34
CA LEU A 120 -12.25 -6.44 -3.97
C LEU A 120 -12.19 -7.77 -4.72
N LYS A 121 -12.73 -8.86 -4.14
CA LYS A 121 -12.84 -10.15 -4.85
C LYS A 121 -13.65 -10.03 -6.14
N LYS A 122 -14.77 -9.34 -6.10
CA LYS A 122 -15.61 -9.10 -7.27
C LYS A 122 -14.89 -8.25 -8.32
N ALA A 123 -14.15 -7.22 -7.90
CA ALA A 123 -13.38 -6.37 -8.81
C ALA A 123 -12.27 -7.14 -9.52
N LEU A 124 -11.49 -7.97 -8.80
CA LEU A 124 -10.45 -8.81 -9.39
C LEU A 124 -11.02 -9.81 -10.40
N LYS A 125 -12.14 -10.49 -10.09
CA LYS A 125 -12.82 -11.37 -11.03
C LYS A 125 -13.31 -10.62 -12.28
N LYS A 126 -13.78 -9.39 -12.13
CA LYS A 126 -14.15 -8.55 -13.28
C LYS A 126 -12.94 -8.14 -14.10
N ALA A 127 -11.78 -7.87 -13.46
CA ALA A 127 -10.55 -7.56 -14.17
C ALA A 127 -10.11 -8.72 -15.06
N VAL A 128 -10.10 -9.96 -14.55
CA VAL A 128 -9.82 -11.16 -15.35
C VAL A 128 -10.77 -11.28 -16.55
N ARG A 129 -12.07 -11.05 -16.34
CA ARG A 129 -13.06 -11.10 -17.43
C ARG A 129 -12.83 -10.03 -18.51
N ARG A 130 -12.17 -8.93 -18.17
CA ARG A 130 -11.73 -7.90 -19.15
C ARG A 130 -10.45 -8.28 -19.89
N GLY A 131 -9.84 -9.42 -19.59
CA GLY A 131 -8.56 -9.85 -20.17
C GLY A 131 -7.33 -9.34 -19.40
N VAL A 132 -7.51 -8.72 -18.22
CA VAL A 132 -6.39 -8.26 -17.39
C VAL A 132 -5.71 -9.45 -16.74
N LYS A 133 -4.39 -9.56 -16.89
CA LYS A 133 -3.58 -10.59 -16.24
C LYS A 133 -3.49 -10.30 -14.74
N VAL A 134 -4.06 -11.15 -13.90
CA VAL A 134 -4.04 -10.99 -12.43
C VAL A 134 -3.13 -12.03 -11.82
N GLU A 135 -2.07 -11.59 -11.16
CA GLU A 135 -1.07 -12.42 -10.49
C GLU A 135 -1.04 -12.06 -9.00
N ILE A 136 -1.14 -13.08 -8.15
CA ILE A 136 -1.21 -12.89 -6.70
C ILE A 136 -0.19 -13.83 -6.06
N MET A 137 0.70 -13.27 -5.24
CA MET A 137 1.66 -14.03 -4.44
C MET A 137 1.27 -13.93 -2.97
N LEU A 138 1.20 -15.08 -2.31
CA LEU A 138 0.84 -15.24 -0.90
C LEU A 138 2.00 -15.91 -0.16
N SER A 139 2.09 -15.69 1.14
CA SER A 139 2.98 -16.47 2.00
C SER A 139 2.28 -17.73 2.50
N THR A 140 3.04 -18.83 2.58
CA THR A 140 2.57 -20.08 3.20
C THR A 140 2.67 -20.03 4.72
N LYS A 141 3.51 -19.13 5.26
CA LYS A 141 3.74 -18.92 6.68
C LYS A 141 3.28 -17.51 7.09
N SER A 142 2.85 -17.35 8.32
CA SER A 142 2.45 -16.05 8.87
C SER A 142 2.66 -16.04 10.39
N ASP A 143 3.02 -14.87 10.89
CA ASP A 143 3.08 -14.53 12.31
C ASP A 143 1.67 -14.38 12.95
N ILE A 144 0.65 -14.25 12.11
CA ILE A 144 -0.75 -14.16 12.56
C ILE A 144 -1.48 -15.47 12.24
N PRO A 145 -1.88 -16.25 13.25
CA PRO A 145 -2.64 -17.48 13.06
C PRO A 145 -3.89 -17.28 12.19
N LEU A 146 -4.29 -18.31 11.46
CA LEU A 146 -5.48 -18.34 10.57
C LEU A 146 -5.42 -17.42 9.34
N THR A 147 -4.47 -16.49 9.24
CA THR A 147 -4.36 -15.64 8.03
C THR A 147 -3.97 -16.42 6.77
N PRO A 148 -3.08 -17.42 6.82
CA PRO A 148 -2.81 -18.27 5.66
C PRO A 148 -4.06 -18.99 5.16
N ASP A 149 -4.86 -19.57 6.05
CA ASP A 149 -6.07 -20.31 5.68
C ASP A 149 -7.11 -19.41 5.01
N CYS A 150 -7.31 -18.21 5.57
CA CYS A 150 -8.16 -17.19 4.94
C CYS A 150 -7.62 -16.76 3.57
N GLY A 151 -6.30 -16.62 3.46
CA GLY A 151 -5.60 -16.31 2.22
C GLY A 151 -5.83 -17.40 1.16
N PHE A 152 -5.61 -18.64 1.51
CA PHE A 152 -5.79 -19.81 0.63
C PHE A 152 -7.23 -19.96 0.16
N TYR A 153 -8.20 -19.78 1.05
CA TYR A 153 -9.62 -19.80 0.68
C TYR A 153 -9.95 -18.70 -0.35
N ASN A 154 -9.46 -17.49 -0.16
CA ASN A 154 -9.65 -16.40 -1.11
C ASN A 154 -8.93 -16.67 -2.44
N ALA A 155 -7.69 -17.15 -2.37
CA ALA A 155 -6.87 -17.49 -3.53
C ALA A 155 -7.53 -18.59 -4.38
N HIS A 156 -8.01 -19.66 -3.76
CA HIS A 156 -8.72 -20.73 -4.47
C HIS A 156 -9.93 -20.21 -5.27
N LYS A 157 -10.73 -19.30 -4.68
CA LYS A 157 -11.86 -18.68 -5.38
C LYS A 157 -11.46 -17.76 -6.53
N LEU A 158 -10.29 -17.15 -6.44
CA LEU A 158 -9.75 -16.28 -7.48
C LEU A 158 -9.06 -17.11 -8.58
N MET A 159 -8.37 -18.17 -8.23
CA MET A 159 -7.76 -19.12 -9.17
C MET A 159 -8.84 -19.74 -10.08
N LYS A 160 -9.97 -20.17 -9.52
CA LYS A 160 -11.12 -20.63 -10.30
C LYS A 160 -11.70 -19.58 -11.24
N ALA A 161 -11.45 -18.31 -10.99
CA ALA A 161 -11.88 -17.22 -11.84
C ALA A 161 -10.83 -16.79 -12.87
N GLY A 162 -9.65 -17.46 -12.91
CA GLY A 162 -8.58 -17.23 -13.87
C GLY A 162 -7.44 -16.32 -13.37
N CYS A 163 -7.34 -16.10 -12.05
CA CYS A 163 -6.15 -15.45 -11.48
C CYS A 163 -5.01 -16.46 -11.34
N ASN A 164 -3.78 -16.02 -11.61
CA ASN A 164 -2.57 -16.80 -11.32
C ASN A 164 -2.17 -16.64 -9.85
N ILE A 165 -2.03 -17.73 -9.14
CA ILE A 165 -1.70 -17.73 -7.72
C ILE A 165 -0.30 -18.33 -7.54
N TRP A 166 0.54 -17.62 -6.79
CA TRP A 166 1.90 -18.01 -6.44
C TRP A 166 2.01 -18.14 -4.93
N MET A 167 2.76 -19.14 -4.48
CA MET A 167 3.04 -19.34 -3.06
C MET A 167 4.52 -19.07 -2.80
N TYR A 168 4.77 -18.20 -1.83
CA TYR A 168 6.09 -17.99 -1.28
C TYR A 168 6.26 -18.88 -0.05
N THR A 169 7.29 -19.73 -0.07
CA THR A 169 7.58 -20.74 0.98
C THR A 169 8.85 -20.38 1.73
#